data_a6bb0ef5cc1f9de1295d15fea4d01583
#
_entry.id   a6bb0ef5cc1f9de1295d15fea4d01583
#
_cell.length_a   1.000
_cell.length_b   1.000
_cell.length_c   1.000
_cell.angle_alpha   90.00
_cell.angle_beta   90.00
_cell.angle_gamma   90.00
#
_symmetry.space_group_name_H-M   'P 1'
#
loop_
_entity.id
_entity.type
_entity.pdbx_description
1 polymer ?
#
loop_
_entity_poly.entity_id
_entity_poly.type
_entity_poly.pdbx_seq_one_letter_code
_entity_poly.pdbx_strand_id
1 'polypeptide(L)'
;QNYSDNDYYVNAPVENFETGSIDRSKKERVKRFNDTYHNEVVIGKLGIVDKKWADRLLLGFTYSNMYQDIQTGVRQEIVYGQKHRKGHSLMPSLEYGKRDLFTKGLDIVLTANYNKNLTTNVDTSSYEYNWRGEKHLMNSAGEQSRQHSRADNNNWNGTLTLNYRVGKMNTFT
;
A
#
# COMPACT_ATOMS: atom_id res chain seq x y z
N GLN A 1 -12.48 5.79 0.92
CA GLN A 1 -12.45 4.71 1.91
C GLN A 1 -12.93 3.42 1.25
N ASN A 2 -12.16 2.33 1.41
CA ASN A 2 -12.54 0.99 1.00
C ASN A 2 -12.52 0.09 2.24
N TYR A 3 -13.57 -0.70 2.40
CA TYR A 3 -13.70 -1.70 3.44
C TYR A 3 -14.32 -2.96 2.87
N SER A 4 -13.78 -4.11 3.23
CA SER A 4 -14.36 -5.42 2.91
C SER A 4 -13.94 -6.43 3.97
N ASP A 5 -14.89 -7.19 4.48
CA ASP A 5 -14.61 -8.33 5.37
C ASP A 5 -14.08 -9.53 4.60
N ASN A 6 -14.33 -9.59 3.27
CA ASN A 6 -13.95 -10.71 2.40
C ASN A 6 -14.38 -12.08 2.96
N ASP A 7 -15.51 -12.13 3.65
CA ASP A 7 -16.01 -13.28 4.39
C ASP A 7 -16.80 -14.28 3.53
N TYR A 8 -16.44 -14.40 2.26
CA TYR A 8 -17.10 -15.31 1.30
C TYR A 8 -16.67 -16.78 1.49
N TYR A 9 -17.44 -17.69 0.88
CA TYR A 9 -17.16 -19.11 0.91
C TYR A 9 -16.15 -19.53 -0.16
N VAL A 10 -15.27 -20.45 0.21
CA VAL A 10 -14.31 -21.11 -0.68
C VAL A 10 -14.40 -22.62 -0.52
N ASN A 11 -13.96 -23.38 -1.51
CA ASN A 11 -13.78 -24.82 -1.40
C ASN A 11 -12.29 -25.12 -1.17
N ALA A 12 -11.95 -25.55 0.03
CA ALA A 12 -10.57 -25.78 0.44
C ALA A 12 -10.41 -27.13 1.17
N PRO A 13 -9.24 -27.77 1.10
CA PRO A 13 -8.93 -28.90 1.95
C PRO A 13 -8.75 -28.39 3.39
N VAL A 14 -9.28 -29.15 4.34
CA VAL A 14 -9.23 -28.79 5.76
C VAL A 14 -8.26 -29.71 6.49
N GLU A 15 -7.38 -29.12 7.26
CA GLU A 15 -6.48 -29.85 8.13
C GLU A 15 -7.25 -30.43 9.33
N ASN A 16 -6.99 -31.70 9.60
CA ASN A 16 -7.47 -32.36 10.81
C ASN A 16 -6.36 -32.32 11.88
N PHE A 17 -6.54 -31.53 12.91
CA PHE A 17 -5.54 -31.40 13.99
C PHE A 17 -5.37 -32.63 14.87
N GLU A 18 -6.33 -33.58 14.87
CA GLU A 18 -6.16 -34.83 15.59
C GLU A 18 -5.17 -35.77 14.91
N THR A 19 -5.14 -35.76 13.58
CA THR A 19 -4.27 -36.61 12.77
C THR A 19 -3.07 -35.88 12.18
N GLY A 20 -3.06 -34.54 12.23
CA GLY A 20 -2.04 -33.69 11.62
C GLY A 20 -1.98 -33.83 10.09
N SER A 21 -3.08 -34.21 9.45
CA SER A 21 -3.13 -34.50 8.02
C SER A 21 -4.10 -33.63 7.25
N ILE A 22 -3.76 -33.35 5.99
CA ILE A 22 -4.62 -32.65 5.02
C ILE A 22 -4.94 -33.60 3.87
N ASP A 23 -6.21 -33.98 3.72
CA ASP A 23 -6.68 -34.74 2.54
C ASP A 23 -7.00 -33.75 1.40
N ARG A 24 -6.05 -33.59 0.47
CA ARG A 24 -6.18 -32.68 -0.68
C ARG A 24 -7.24 -33.12 -1.69
N SER A 25 -7.66 -34.37 -1.63
CA SER A 25 -8.72 -34.89 -2.52
C SER A 25 -10.12 -34.46 -2.07
N LYS A 26 -10.27 -34.14 -0.78
CA LYS A 26 -11.52 -33.72 -0.17
C LYS A 26 -11.48 -32.22 0.08
N LYS A 27 -12.42 -31.50 -0.55
CA LYS A 27 -12.61 -30.06 -0.32
C LYS A 27 -13.93 -29.83 0.40
N GLU A 28 -13.89 -29.02 1.42
CA GLU A 28 -15.05 -28.56 2.15
C GLU A 28 -15.40 -27.13 1.75
N ARG A 29 -16.69 -26.80 1.78
CA ARG A 29 -17.14 -25.42 1.62
C ARG A 29 -17.01 -24.70 2.94
N VAL A 30 -16.00 -23.86 3.04
CA VAL A 30 -15.64 -23.14 4.27
C VAL A 30 -15.73 -21.63 4.06
N LYS A 31 -15.96 -20.89 5.10
CA LYS A 31 -16.06 -19.42 5.07
C LYS A 31 -14.71 -18.81 5.48
N ARG A 32 -14.29 -17.77 4.77
CA ARG A 32 -13.16 -16.93 5.22
C ARG A 32 -13.55 -16.19 6.50
N PHE A 33 -12.60 -16.00 7.41
CA PHE A 33 -12.85 -15.40 8.73
C PHE A 33 -11.76 -14.43 9.18
N ASN A 34 -10.62 -14.37 8.49
CA ASN A 34 -9.49 -13.47 8.81
C ASN A 34 -8.93 -12.84 7.53
N ASP A 35 -9.78 -12.10 6.81
CA ASP A 35 -9.42 -11.52 5.51
C ASP A 35 -9.95 -10.08 5.35
N THR A 36 -10.19 -9.40 6.45
CA THR A 36 -10.63 -8.00 6.46
C THR A 36 -9.60 -7.11 5.79
N TYR A 37 -10.09 -6.25 4.93
CA TYR A 37 -9.29 -5.20 4.29
C TYR A 37 -9.92 -3.84 4.55
N HIS A 38 -9.12 -2.91 5.04
CA HIS A 38 -9.52 -1.52 5.25
C HIS A 38 -8.46 -0.57 4.70
N ASN A 39 -8.88 0.38 3.88
CA ASN A 39 -8.00 1.42 3.35
C ASN A 39 -8.72 2.77 3.31
N GLU A 40 -8.05 3.78 3.84
CA GLU A 40 -8.48 5.16 3.82
C GLU A 40 -7.45 6.00 3.08
N VAL A 41 -7.91 6.84 2.16
CA VAL A 41 -7.05 7.77 1.43
C VAL A 41 -7.65 9.16 1.50
N VAL A 42 -6.83 10.13 1.88
CA VAL A 42 -7.15 11.56 1.85
C VAL A 42 -6.17 12.25 0.92
N ILE A 43 -6.71 13.00 -0.05
CA ILE A 43 -5.92 13.78 -0.99
C ILE A 43 -6.34 15.23 -0.86
N GLY A 44 -5.36 16.11 -0.67
CA GLY A 44 -5.57 17.55 -0.64
C GLY A 44 -4.58 18.25 -1.58
N LYS A 45 -5.03 19.30 -2.25
CA LYS A 45 -4.19 20.13 -3.09
C LYS A 45 -4.64 21.59 -2.98
N LEU A 46 -3.70 22.47 -2.70
CA LEU A 46 -3.89 23.91 -2.63
C LEU A 46 -2.85 24.60 -3.51
N GLY A 47 -3.21 25.76 -4.05
CA GLY A 47 -2.23 26.46 -4.86
C GLY A 47 -2.67 27.84 -5.29
N ILE A 48 -1.76 28.48 -5.96
CA ILE A 48 -1.92 29.80 -6.58
C ILE A 48 -1.57 29.71 -8.05
N VAL A 49 -2.26 30.50 -8.83
CA VAL A 49 -2.11 30.59 -10.29
C VAL A 49 -2.00 32.04 -10.73
N ASP A 50 -1.48 32.24 -11.93
CA ASP A 50 -1.45 33.54 -12.62
C ASP A 50 -0.78 34.66 -11.82
N LYS A 51 0.35 34.36 -11.16
CA LYS A 51 1.20 35.35 -10.51
C LYS A 51 2.41 35.70 -11.39
N LYS A 52 2.96 36.88 -11.17
CA LYS A 52 4.14 37.34 -11.91
C LYS A 52 5.32 36.37 -11.81
N TRP A 53 5.46 35.71 -10.66
CA TRP A 53 6.53 34.78 -10.35
C TRP A 53 6.18 33.30 -10.52
N ALA A 54 4.90 32.95 -10.72
CA ALA A 54 4.45 31.59 -10.97
C ALA A 54 3.17 31.59 -11.81
N ASP A 55 3.14 30.90 -12.93
CA ASP A 55 1.90 30.65 -13.65
C ASP A 55 1.07 29.62 -12.90
N ARG A 56 1.76 28.68 -12.23
CA ARG A 56 1.15 27.69 -11.35
C ARG A 56 2.12 27.30 -10.23
N LEU A 57 1.64 27.34 -9.00
CA LEU A 57 2.30 26.74 -7.83
C LEU A 57 1.26 25.98 -7.05
N LEU A 58 1.40 24.66 -6.98
CA LEU A 58 0.50 23.78 -6.25
C LEU A 58 1.28 23.00 -5.19
N LEU A 59 0.75 23.00 -3.98
CA LEU A 59 1.18 22.15 -2.89
C LEU A 59 0.10 21.10 -2.66
N GLY A 60 0.49 19.86 -2.63
CA GLY A 60 -0.42 18.75 -2.41
C GLY A 60 0.06 17.84 -1.30
N PHE A 61 -0.84 17.04 -0.79
CA PHE A 61 -0.53 15.92 0.07
C PHE A 61 -1.47 14.75 -0.22
N THR A 62 -0.96 13.56 -0.10
CA THR A 62 -1.74 12.32 -0.04
C THR A 62 -1.39 11.62 1.27
N TYR A 63 -2.41 11.28 2.03
CA TYR A 63 -2.29 10.43 3.21
C TYR A 63 -3.09 9.16 2.98
N SER A 64 -2.52 8.01 3.29
CA SER A 64 -3.26 6.75 3.30
C SER A 64 -3.00 5.97 4.58
N ASN A 65 -4.01 5.24 5.03
CA ASN A 65 -3.94 4.31 6.14
C ASN A 65 -4.56 2.99 5.70
N MET A 66 -3.87 1.88 5.97
CA MET A 66 -4.25 0.55 5.52
C MET A 66 -4.14 -0.45 6.65
N TYR A 67 -5.13 -1.31 6.77
CA TYR A 67 -5.13 -2.52 7.57
C TYR A 67 -5.59 -3.71 6.73
N GLN A 68 -4.94 -4.84 6.88
CA GLN A 68 -5.27 -6.06 6.16
C GLN A 68 -5.01 -7.28 7.04
N ASP A 69 -6.04 -8.06 7.28
CA ASP A 69 -5.89 -9.42 7.76
C ASP A 69 -5.42 -10.34 6.62
N ILE A 70 -4.68 -11.37 6.95
CA ILE A 70 -4.11 -12.30 5.98
C ILE A 70 -4.62 -13.70 6.33
N GLN A 71 -5.60 -14.17 5.57
CA GLN A 71 -6.25 -15.46 5.82
C GLN A 71 -5.39 -16.65 5.40
N THR A 72 -4.63 -16.54 4.30
CA THR A 72 -3.86 -17.67 3.77
C THR A 72 -2.51 -17.24 3.28
N GLY A 73 -1.57 -18.20 3.25
CA GLY A 73 -0.34 -18.09 2.49
C GLY A 73 -0.56 -18.26 0.97
N VAL A 74 0.53 -18.45 0.25
CA VAL A 74 0.49 -18.75 -1.19
C VAL A 74 -0.29 -20.04 -1.47
N ARG A 75 -0.21 -20.99 -0.58
CA ARG A 75 -1.04 -22.21 -0.61
C ARG A 75 -2.27 -21.97 0.26
N GLN A 76 -3.45 -22.19 -0.28
CA GLN A 76 -4.72 -22.09 0.44
C GLN A 76 -4.90 -23.14 1.55
N GLU A 77 -4.00 -24.09 1.65
CA GLU A 77 -3.97 -25.12 2.70
C GLU A 77 -3.53 -24.55 4.05
N ILE A 78 -2.67 -23.52 4.01
CA ILE A 78 -2.12 -22.87 5.21
C ILE A 78 -3.04 -21.70 5.56
N VAL A 79 -3.67 -21.79 6.72
CA VAL A 79 -4.67 -20.83 7.19
C VAL A 79 -4.10 -20.03 8.36
N TYR A 80 -4.24 -18.72 8.28
CA TYR A 80 -3.85 -17.81 9.34
C TYR A 80 -5.09 -17.21 10.01
N GLY A 81 -5.11 -17.16 11.32
CA GLY A 81 -6.24 -16.63 12.09
C GLY A 81 -5.98 -15.28 12.74
N GLN A 82 -4.72 -14.87 12.84
CA GLN A 82 -4.34 -13.62 13.52
C GLN A 82 -3.27 -12.82 12.78
N LYS A 83 -2.73 -13.36 11.71
CA LYS A 83 -1.73 -12.67 10.91
C LYS A 83 -2.34 -11.47 10.22
N HIS A 84 -1.69 -10.31 10.36
CA HIS A 84 -2.16 -9.08 9.73
C HIS A 84 -1.03 -8.15 9.33
N ARG A 85 -1.37 -7.19 8.49
CA ARG A 85 -0.51 -6.08 8.06
C ARG A 85 -1.23 -4.76 8.29
N LYS A 86 -0.49 -3.77 8.74
CA LYS A 86 -0.96 -2.38 8.83
C LYS A 86 0.10 -1.42 8.29
N GLY A 87 -0.35 -0.32 7.74
CA GLY A 87 0.56 0.67 7.21
C GLY A 87 -0.09 2.01 7.01
N HIS A 88 0.75 3.03 6.95
CA HIS A 88 0.32 4.37 6.54
C HIS A 88 1.39 5.00 5.67
N SER A 89 0.96 5.87 4.80
CA SER A 89 1.86 6.67 3.98
C SER A 89 1.47 8.15 4.00
N LEU A 90 2.48 9.00 3.87
CA LEU A 90 2.31 10.43 3.68
C LEU A 90 3.17 10.87 2.50
N MET A 91 2.54 11.51 1.52
CA MET A 91 3.21 11.97 0.31
C MET A 91 2.87 13.45 0.04
N PRO A 92 3.65 14.40 0.60
CA PRO A 92 3.62 15.78 0.17
C PRO A 92 4.13 15.91 -1.27
N SER A 93 3.57 16.83 -2.03
CA SER A 93 3.93 17.11 -3.41
C SER A 93 3.98 18.60 -3.70
N LEU A 94 4.84 18.97 -4.64
CA LEU A 94 5.02 20.32 -5.16
C LEU A 94 4.96 20.28 -6.68
N GLU A 95 4.18 21.20 -7.26
CA GLU A 95 4.20 21.49 -8.69
C GLU A 95 4.43 22.99 -8.87
N TYR A 96 5.43 23.36 -9.64
CA TYR A 96 5.72 24.74 -10.02
C TYR A 96 5.88 24.83 -11.53
N GLY A 97 5.27 25.85 -12.12
CA GLY A 97 5.40 26.15 -13.53
C GLY A 97 5.45 27.64 -13.78
N LYS A 98 6.39 28.07 -14.64
CA LYS A 98 6.52 29.45 -15.07
C LYS A 98 7.01 29.50 -16.51
N ARG A 99 6.27 30.23 -17.33
CA ARG A 99 6.69 30.60 -18.68
C ARG A 99 7.45 31.91 -18.65
N ASP A 100 8.37 32.06 -19.60
CA ASP A 100 9.21 33.23 -19.73
C ASP A 100 9.92 33.62 -18.42
N LEU A 101 10.43 32.63 -17.67
CA LEU A 101 11.14 32.84 -16.42
C LEU A 101 12.50 33.49 -16.71
N PHE A 102 12.76 34.63 -16.11
CA PHE A 102 13.97 35.47 -16.27
C PHE A 102 14.17 36.03 -17.68
N THR A 103 13.86 35.28 -18.74
CA THR A 103 14.00 35.72 -20.15
C THR A 103 12.86 35.17 -20.97
N LYS A 104 12.50 35.90 -22.04
CA LYS A 104 11.46 35.48 -22.99
C LYS A 104 11.86 34.18 -23.68
N GLY A 105 10.94 33.23 -23.67
CA GLY A 105 11.13 31.90 -24.27
C GLY A 105 11.68 30.84 -23.33
N LEU A 106 12.09 31.16 -22.09
CA LEU A 106 12.50 30.17 -21.09
C LEU A 106 11.33 29.75 -20.21
N ASP A 107 10.88 28.53 -20.39
CA ASP A 107 9.82 27.93 -19.60
C ASP A 107 10.41 26.92 -18.62
N ILE A 108 9.90 26.89 -17.39
CA ILE A 108 10.29 25.95 -16.35
C ILE A 108 9.08 25.19 -15.81
N VAL A 109 9.22 23.90 -15.63
CA VAL A 109 8.29 23.04 -14.91
C VAL A 109 9.06 22.20 -13.91
N LEU A 110 8.70 22.32 -12.64
CA LEU A 110 9.24 21.53 -11.54
C LEU A 110 8.11 20.73 -10.91
N THR A 111 8.31 19.43 -10.78
CA THR A 111 7.48 18.56 -9.94
C THR A 111 8.36 17.86 -8.93
N ALA A 112 7.89 17.77 -7.70
CA ALA A 112 8.60 17.05 -6.64
C ALA A 112 7.60 16.39 -5.71
N ASN A 113 7.95 15.23 -5.20
CA ASN A 113 7.23 14.58 -4.12
C ASN A 113 8.18 13.84 -3.18
N TYR A 114 7.76 13.73 -1.95
CA TYR A 114 8.39 12.91 -0.94
C TYR A 114 7.39 11.84 -0.50
N ASN A 115 7.78 10.59 -0.50
CA ASN A 115 6.96 9.49 -0.02
C ASN A 115 7.56 8.92 1.25
N LYS A 116 6.81 8.99 2.33
CA LYS A 116 7.09 8.30 3.59
C LYS A 116 6.07 7.18 3.75
N ASN A 117 6.54 5.93 3.68
CA ASN A 117 5.70 4.75 3.76
C ASN A 117 6.17 3.85 4.90
N LEU A 118 5.28 3.63 5.86
CA LEU A 118 5.49 2.76 6.99
C LEU A 118 4.58 1.54 6.89
N THR A 119 5.16 0.35 6.94
CA THR A 119 4.43 -0.92 6.96
C THR A 119 4.87 -1.77 8.15
N THR A 120 3.92 -2.32 8.87
CA THR A 120 4.14 -3.27 9.97
C THR A 120 3.47 -4.60 9.63
N ASN A 121 4.23 -5.68 9.63
CA ASN A 121 3.71 -7.04 9.52
C ASN A 121 3.72 -7.68 10.90
N VAL A 122 2.63 -8.30 11.28
CA VAL A 122 2.43 -8.95 12.58
C VAL A 122 2.02 -10.40 12.37
N ASP A 123 2.81 -11.29 12.91
CA ASP A 123 2.60 -12.74 12.95
C ASP A 123 3.16 -13.25 14.27
N THR A 124 2.37 -13.18 15.33
CA THR A 124 2.82 -13.46 16.70
C THR A 124 1.89 -14.45 17.42
N SER A 125 0.93 -15.04 16.72
CA SER A 125 0.01 -16.01 17.29
C SER A 125 0.78 -17.22 17.85
N SER A 126 0.34 -17.73 18.98
CA SER A 126 0.77 -19.02 19.52
C SER A 126 -0.12 -20.18 19.06
N TYR A 127 -1.06 -19.91 18.18
CA TYR A 127 -2.01 -20.89 17.66
C TYR A 127 -1.91 -20.94 16.13
N GLU A 128 -1.98 -22.12 15.57
CA GLU A 128 -2.30 -22.38 14.18
C GLU A 128 -3.80 -22.59 14.02
N TYR A 129 -4.31 -22.35 12.83
CA TYR A 129 -5.73 -22.39 12.50
C TYR A 129 -5.97 -23.26 11.27
N ASN A 130 -7.14 -23.92 11.25
CA ASN A 130 -7.63 -24.56 10.04
C ASN A 130 -8.81 -23.74 9.43
N TRP A 131 -9.31 -24.19 8.29
CA TRP A 131 -10.42 -23.52 7.60
C TRP A 131 -11.76 -23.52 8.34
N ARG A 132 -11.92 -24.37 9.36
CA ARG A 132 -13.11 -24.36 10.23
C ARG A 132 -12.98 -23.34 11.36
N GLY A 133 -11.82 -22.65 11.47
CA GLY A 133 -11.51 -21.75 12.58
C GLY A 133 -11.13 -22.48 13.87
N GLU A 134 -10.95 -23.79 13.81
CA GLU A 134 -10.38 -24.56 14.91
C GLU A 134 -8.92 -24.13 15.11
N LYS A 135 -8.48 -24.12 16.37
CA LYS A 135 -7.12 -23.69 16.74
C LYS A 135 -6.38 -24.77 17.51
N HIS A 136 -5.11 -24.89 17.22
CA HIS A 136 -4.19 -25.77 17.91
C HIS A 136 -2.99 -24.99 18.45
N LEU A 137 -2.56 -25.28 19.69
CA LEU A 137 -1.42 -24.59 20.30
C LEU A 137 -0.11 -25.07 19.66
N MET A 138 0.66 -24.12 19.16
CA MET A 138 1.97 -24.41 18.58
C MET A 138 3.08 -24.39 19.64
N ASN A 139 4.17 -25.12 19.38
CA ASN A 139 5.37 -25.08 20.20
C ASN A 139 6.19 -23.77 20.01
N SER A 140 5.92 -23.03 18.95
CA SER A 140 6.55 -21.74 18.65
C SER A 140 5.52 -20.72 18.20
N ALA A 141 5.72 -19.44 18.49
CA ALA A 141 4.85 -18.39 18.01
C ALA A 141 5.08 -18.05 16.54
N GLY A 142 4.03 -17.58 15.85
CA GLY A 142 3.99 -17.20 14.46
C GLY A 142 3.35 -18.27 13.58
N GLU A 143 2.23 -17.94 12.92
CA GLU A 143 1.47 -18.87 12.08
C GLU A 143 2.22 -19.26 10.80
N GLN A 144 3.07 -18.39 10.30
CA GLN A 144 4.04 -18.70 9.25
C GLN A 144 5.47 -18.62 9.77
N SER A 145 5.79 -17.52 10.44
CA SER A 145 7.07 -17.30 11.10
C SER A 145 6.89 -16.16 12.10
N ARG A 146 7.36 -16.33 13.32
CA ARG A 146 7.27 -15.28 14.34
C ARG A 146 7.83 -13.97 13.79
N GLN A 147 6.97 -12.98 13.59
CA GLN A 147 7.34 -11.71 13.00
C GLN A 147 6.56 -10.56 13.62
N HIS A 148 7.28 -9.52 14.00
CA HIS A 148 6.76 -8.18 14.26
C HIS A 148 7.73 -7.21 13.62
N SER A 149 7.67 -7.12 12.29
CA SER A 149 8.62 -6.31 11.52
C SER A 149 7.99 -5.00 11.09
N ARG A 150 8.78 -3.95 11.15
CA ARG A 150 8.44 -2.61 10.68
C ARG A 150 9.40 -2.23 9.56
N ALA A 151 8.84 -1.89 8.42
CA ALA A 151 9.57 -1.33 7.29
C ALA A 151 9.22 0.15 7.14
N ASP A 152 10.23 1.01 7.10
CA ASP A 152 10.11 2.44 6.86
C ASP A 152 10.84 2.75 5.55
N ASN A 153 10.07 3.06 4.51
CA ASN A 153 10.58 3.36 3.18
C ASN A 153 10.35 4.84 2.87
N ASN A 154 11.43 5.55 2.64
CA ASN A 154 11.40 6.97 2.35
C ASN A 154 12.08 7.21 1.00
N ASN A 155 11.41 7.92 0.10
CA ASN A 155 12.00 8.29 -1.18
C ASN A 155 11.56 9.67 -1.65
N TRP A 156 12.48 10.32 -2.38
CA TRP A 156 12.24 11.57 -3.07
C TRP A 156 12.19 11.33 -4.56
N ASN A 157 11.23 11.93 -5.22
CA ASN A 157 11.19 12.00 -6.66
C ASN A 157 11.04 13.47 -7.07
N GLY A 158 11.78 13.86 -8.08
CA GLY A 158 11.70 15.20 -8.63
C GLY A 158 12.04 15.22 -10.09
N THR A 159 11.36 16.06 -10.85
CA THR A 159 11.61 16.30 -12.25
C THR A 159 11.64 17.80 -12.49
N LEU A 160 12.72 18.28 -13.09
CA LEU A 160 12.88 19.64 -13.57
C LEU A 160 12.98 19.63 -15.07
N THR A 161 12.05 20.31 -15.72
CA THR A 161 12.06 20.48 -17.17
C THR A 161 12.28 21.95 -17.49
N LEU A 162 13.26 22.23 -18.33
CA LEU A 162 13.58 23.55 -18.87
C LEU A 162 13.38 23.51 -20.38
N ASN A 163 12.49 24.34 -20.89
CA ASN A 163 12.27 24.48 -22.30
C ASN A 163 12.70 25.90 -22.73
N TYR A 164 13.60 25.98 -23.72
CA TYR A 164 14.02 27.26 -24.23
C TYR A 164 13.73 27.38 -25.74
N ARG A 165 12.93 28.37 -26.08
CA ARG A 165 12.56 28.67 -27.49
C ARG A 165 13.50 29.71 -28.05
N VAL A 166 14.30 29.28 -29.05
CA VAL A 166 15.20 30.16 -29.79
C VAL A 166 14.60 30.47 -31.17
N GLY A 167 14.12 31.69 -31.35
CA GLY A 167 13.46 32.10 -32.57
C GLY A 167 12.08 31.48 -32.76
N LYS A 168 11.55 31.46 -33.98
CA LYS A 168 10.21 30.98 -34.27
C LYS A 168 10.09 29.46 -34.47
N MET A 169 11.17 28.72 -34.62
CA MET A 169 11.16 27.31 -35.06
C MET A 169 12.01 26.33 -34.24
N ASN A 170 12.80 26.78 -33.26
CA ASN A 170 13.69 25.90 -32.52
C ASN A 170 13.31 25.88 -31.03
N THR A 171 13.08 24.70 -30.47
CA THR A 171 12.83 24.47 -29.02
C THR A 171 13.86 23.46 -28.52
N PHE A 172 14.50 23.77 -27.40
CA PHE A 172 15.42 22.88 -26.68
C PHE A 172 14.76 22.50 -25.34
N THR A 173 14.77 21.21 -25.03
CA THR A 173 14.21 20.66 -23.79
C THR A 173 15.30 20.01 -22.99
#